data_7c8582aa5282e128909fbb82924febb7
#
_entry.id   7c8582aa5282e128909fbb82924febb7
#
_cell.length_a   1.000
_cell.length_b   1.000
_cell.length_c   1.000
_cell.angle_alpha   90.00
_cell.angle_beta   90.00
_cell.angle_gamma   90.00
#
_symmetry.space_group_name_H-M   'P 1'
#
loop_
_entity.id
_entity.type
_entity.pdbx_description
1 polymer ?
#
loop_
_entity_poly.entity_id
_entity_poly.type
_entity_poly.pdbx_seq_one_letter_code
_entity_poly.pdbx_strand_id
1 'polypeptide(L)'
;MLFLFLNINIYAIIYIVGKSGKVKDNRGQALVEFVLVLPVIILVLFGMIEISNLIYQKYQLETHIDPIIELYKDDEELVNNYQNKNNFNATFDKNGDLVKVTLTKRVSLITPGITSFLGNPFEVKTERTFYVGDGNE
;
A
#
# COMPACT_ATOMS: atom_id res chain seq x y z
N MET A 1 -12.43 14.56 4.32
CA MET A 1 -12.09 15.43 5.47
C MET A 1 -10.69 16.06 5.31
N LEU A 2 -9.62 15.30 5.07
CA LEU A 2 -8.26 15.85 4.87
C LEU A 2 -8.15 16.79 3.65
N PHE A 3 -8.86 16.50 2.55
CA PHE A 3 -8.89 17.33 1.34
C PHE A 3 -9.55 18.70 1.58
N LEU A 4 -10.55 18.75 2.43
CA LEU A 4 -11.16 20.00 2.87
C LEU A 4 -10.21 20.83 3.76
N PHE A 5 -9.48 20.19 4.65
CA PHE A 5 -8.44 20.83 5.46
C PHE A 5 -7.29 21.36 4.62
N LEU A 6 -6.85 20.61 3.60
CA LEU A 6 -5.79 21.04 2.69
C LEU A 6 -6.22 22.24 1.84
N ASN A 7 -7.45 22.22 1.29
CA ASN A 7 -8.02 23.35 0.54
C ASN A 7 -8.17 24.60 1.40
N ILE A 8 -8.73 24.48 2.60
CA ILE A 8 -8.91 25.62 3.52
C ILE A 8 -7.55 26.22 3.89
N ASN A 9 -6.54 25.39 4.16
CA ASN A 9 -5.18 25.89 4.46
C ASN A 9 -4.54 26.57 3.26
N ILE A 10 -4.67 26.04 2.03
CA ILE A 10 -4.12 26.64 0.82
C ILE A 10 -4.77 28.01 0.57
N TYR A 11 -6.11 28.13 0.68
CA TYR A 11 -6.79 29.41 0.52
C TYR A 11 -6.43 30.41 1.64
N ALA A 12 -6.31 29.95 2.88
CA ALA A 12 -5.87 30.81 3.99
C ALA A 12 -4.43 31.32 3.79
N ILE A 13 -3.53 30.47 3.32
CA ILE A 13 -2.13 30.82 3.02
C ILE A 13 -2.07 31.81 1.87
N ILE A 14 -2.80 31.59 0.77
CA ILE A 14 -2.86 32.52 -0.37
C ILE A 14 -3.42 33.87 0.07
N TYR A 15 -4.45 33.88 0.92
CA TYR A 15 -5.04 35.11 1.44
C TYR A 15 -4.08 35.90 2.36
N ILE A 16 -3.33 35.20 3.22
CA ILE A 16 -2.33 35.81 4.12
C ILE A 16 -1.16 36.37 3.33
N VAL A 17 -0.66 35.63 2.33
CA VAL A 17 0.47 36.04 1.47
C VAL A 17 0.06 37.20 0.57
N GLY A 18 -1.16 37.19 0.01
CA GLY A 18 -1.67 38.25 -0.85
C GLY A 18 -1.90 39.59 -0.11
N LYS A 19 -2.10 39.58 1.22
CA LYS A 19 -2.32 40.77 2.03
C LYS A 19 -1.05 41.34 2.67
N SER A 20 0.07 40.60 2.61
CA SER A 20 1.36 41.02 3.16
C SER A 20 2.08 41.99 2.23
N GLY A 21 1.56 43.23 2.13
CA GLY A 21 2.29 44.34 1.52
C GLY A 21 3.58 44.63 2.35
N LYS A 22 4.74 44.47 1.70
CA LYS A 22 6.05 44.96 2.14
C LYS A 22 6.46 44.59 3.56
N VAL A 23 6.58 43.31 3.88
CA VAL A 23 7.39 42.88 5.03
C VAL A 23 8.83 42.82 4.58
N LYS A 24 9.61 43.87 4.90
CA LYS A 24 11.06 43.99 4.68
C LYS A 24 11.81 43.31 5.86
N ASP A 25 11.27 42.28 6.44
CA ASP A 25 11.88 41.52 7.53
C ASP A 25 12.17 40.09 7.06
N ASN A 26 13.45 39.76 6.90
CA ASN A 26 13.91 38.43 6.44
C ASN A 26 13.43 37.29 7.34
N ARG A 27 13.08 37.57 8.59
CA ARG A 27 12.51 36.57 9.52
C ARG A 27 11.08 36.19 9.16
N GLY A 28 10.27 37.16 8.73
CA GLY A 28 8.91 36.92 8.26
C GLY A 28 8.85 36.12 6.93
N GLN A 29 9.78 36.37 6.02
CA GLN A 29 9.89 35.67 4.75
C GLN A 29 10.21 34.18 4.97
N ALA A 30 11.17 33.84 5.80
CA ALA A 30 11.53 32.44 6.10
C ALA A 30 10.35 31.67 6.71
N LEU A 31 9.55 32.33 7.57
CA LEU A 31 8.38 31.71 8.16
C LEU A 31 7.28 31.40 7.12
N VAL A 32 7.07 32.31 6.18
CA VAL A 32 6.11 32.09 5.07
C VAL A 32 6.56 30.95 4.16
N GLU A 33 7.84 30.88 3.81
CA GLU A 33 8.42 29.79 3.02
C GLU A 33 8.25 28.44 3.73
N PHE A 34 8.52 28.39 5.03
CA PHE A 34 8.33 27.17 5.83
C PHE A 34 6.87 26.71 5.84
N VAL A 35 5.93 27.62 6.07
CA VAL A 35 4.49 27.30 6.09
C VAL A 35 4.00 26.80 4.73
N LEU A 36 4.54 27.30 3.61
CA LEU A 36 4.23 26.82 2.27
C LEU A 36 4.78 25.43 1.97
N VAL A 37 5.95 25.10 2.47
CA VAL A 37 6.61 23.80 2.27
C VAL A 37 6.03 22.72 3.20
N LEU A 38 5.54 23.10 4.37
CA LEU A 38 5.03 22.18 5.39
C LEU A 38 3.97 21.19 4.87
N PRO A 39 2.94 21.59 4.11
CA PRO A 39 1.95 20.65 3.56
C PRO A 39 2.57 19.60 2.63
N VAL A 40 3.58 19.99 1.85
CA VAL A 40 4.29 19.08 0.94
C VAL A 40 5.09 18.06 1.74
N ILE A 41 5.79 18.49 2.78
CA ILE A 41 6.53 17.58 3.68
C ILE A 41 5.58 16.57 4.32
N ILE A 42 4.43 17.04 4.81
CA ILE A 42 3.42 16.16 5.43
C ILE A 42 2.91 15.11 4.43
N LEU A 43 2.62 15.49 3.18
CA LEU A 43 2.20 14.54 2.14
C LEU A 43 3.27 13.50 1.84
N VAL A 44 4.54 13.91 1.78
CA VAL A 44 5.67 12.99 1.57
C VAL A 44 5.77 12.00 2.73
N LEU A 45 5.66 12.48 3.98
CA LEU A 45 5.71 11.62 5.17
C LEU A 45 4.57 10.59 5.17
N PHE A 46 3.34 11.00 4.88
CA PHE A 46 2.22 10.07 4.77
C PHE A 46 2.42 9.07 3.63
N GLY A 47 2.96 9.51 2.50
CA GLY A 47 3.30 8.62 1.39
C GLY A 47 4.32 7.55 1.79
N MET A 48 5.37 7.93 2.54
CA MET A 48 6.37 6.98 3.05
C MET A 48 5.77 5.96 4.01
N ILE A 49 4.87 6.39 4.92
CA ILE A 49 4.17 5.49 5.85
C ILE A 49 3.31 4.50 5.07
N GLU A 50 2.58 4.97 4.05
CA GLU A 50 1.72 4.12 3.22
C GLU A 50 2.53 3.05 2.46
N ILE A 51 3.62 3.46 1.80
CA ILE A 51 4.51 2.54 1.07
C ILE A 51 5.11 1.52 2.05
N SER A 52 5.53 1.93 3.24
CA SER A 52 6.06 1.04 4.27
C SER A 52 5.02 0.00 4.70
N ASN A 53 3.75 0.42 4.84
CA ASN A 53 2.66 -0.49 5.15
C ASN A 53 2.41 -1.50 4.02
N LEU A 54 2.45 -1.07 2.74
CA LEU A 54 2.31 -1.98 1.60
C LEU A 54 3.42 -3.02 1.54
N ILE A 55 4.67 -2.61 1.77
CA ILE A 55 5.83 -3.51 1.84
C ILE A 55 5.65 -4.52 2.98
N TYR A 56 5.20 -4.06 4.14
CA TYR A 56 4.92 -4.93 5.29
C TYR A 56 3.82 -5.95 4.97
N GLN A 57 2.72 -5.53 4.33
CA GLN A 57 1.64 -6.43 3.92
C GLN A 57 2.14 -7.48 2.90
N LYS A 58 3.01 -7.07 1.98
CA LYS A 58 3.64 -7.99 1.02
C LYS A 58 4.50 -9.03 1.74
N TYR A 59 5.34 -8.59 2.66
CA TYR A 59 6.17 -9.49 3.46
C TYR A 59 5.33 -10.48 4.26
N GLN A 60 4.26 -10.01 4.92
CA GLN A 60 3.32 -10.88 5.61
C GLN A 60 2.70 -11.91 4.66
N LEU A 61 2.30 -11.49 3.46
CA LEU A 61 1.71 -12.40 2.47
C LEU A 61 2.72 -13.47 2.01
N GLU A 62 3.99 -13.11 1.86
CA GLU A 62 5.07 -14.04 1.48
C GLU A 62 5.27 -15.14 2.52
N THR A 63 5.08 -14.87 3.81
CA THR A 63 5.22 -15.88 4.86
C THR A 63 4.15 -16.97 4.79
N HIS A 64 3.06 -16.74 4.07
CA HIS A 64 1.98 -17.71 3.87
C HIS A 64 2.19 -18.63 2.67
N ILE A 65 3.21 -18.37 1.82
CA ILE A 65 3.45 -19.17 0.60
C ILE A 65 3.77 -20.62 0.93
N ASP A 66 4.75 -20.83 1.82
CA ASP A 66 5.21 -22.18 2.14
C ASP A 66 4.11 -23.03 2.81
N PRO A 67 3.39 -22.53 3.83
CA PRO A 67 2.23 -23.22 4.37
C PRO A 67 1.15 -23.56 3.32
N ILE A 68 0.86 -22.65 2.41
CA ILE A 68 -0.15 -22.88 1.35
C ILE A 68 0.31 -23.96 0.36
N ILE A 69 1.59 -24.00 0.00
CA ILE A 69 2.14 -25.05 -0.88
C ILE A 69 2.02 -26.42 -0.21
N GLU A 70 2.27 -26.50 1.09
CA GLU A 70 2.17 -27.74 1.86
C GLU A 70 0.70 -28.21 1.91
N LEU A 71 -0.21 -27.31 2.29
CA LEU A 71 -1.64 -27.61 2.33
C LEU A 71 -2.23 -28.00 0.97
N TYR A 72 -1.74 -27.40 -0.12
CA TYR A 72 -2.20 -27.74 -1.47
C TYR A 72 -1.88 -29.17 -1.87
N LYS A 73 -0.79 -29.75 -1.32
CA LYS A 73 -0.43 -31.15 -1.55
C LYS A 73 -1.30 -32.13 -0.77
N ASP A 74 -1.85 -31.69 0.35
CA ASP A 74 -2.63 -32.51 1.25
C ASP A 74 -4.12 -32.49 0.88
N ASP A 75 -4.76 -31.32 0.91
CA ASP A 75 -6.20 -31.16 0.66
C ASP A 75 -6.57 -29.72 0.29
N GLU A 76 -7.36 -29.55 -0.77
CA GLU A 76 -7.85 -28.26 -1.24
C GLU A 76 -8.79 -27.58 -0.23
N GLU A 77 -9.54 -28.34 0.58
CA GLU A 77 -10.42 -27.76 1.60
C GLU A 77 -9.61 -27.06 2.70
N LEU A 78 -8.45 -27.61 3.06
CA LEU A 78 -7.54 -27.01 4.03
C LEU A 78 -6.97 -25.66 3.54
N VAL A 79 -6.67 -25.58 2.24
CA VAL A 79 -6.23 -24.33 1.59
C VAL A 79 -7.31 -23.26 1.73
N ASN A 80 -8.57 -23.59 1.43
CA ASN A 80 -9.69 -22.65 1.52
C ASN A 80 -9.91 -22.14 2.95
N ASN A 81 -9.84 -23.03 3.93
CA ASN A 81 -9.96 -22.67 5.34
C ASN A 81 -8.82 -21.75 5.79
N TYR A 82 -7.58 -22.06 5.37
CA TYR A 82 -6.40 -21.28 5.73
C TYR A 82 -6.41 -19.88 5.12
N GLN A 83 -6.75 -19.75 3.83
CA GLN A 83 -6.81 -18.44 3.15
C GLN A 83 -7.90 -17.53 3.74
N ASN A 84 -9.08 -18.09 4.07
CA ASN A 84 -10.17 -17.34 4.69
C ASN A 84 -9.78 -16.83 6.09
N LYS A 85 -9.13 -17.66 6.90
CA LYS A 85 -8.65 -17.30 8.24
C LYS A 85 -7.65 -16.16 8.20
N ASN A 86 -6.78 -16.11 7.20
CA ASN A 86 -5.70 -15.14 7.07
C ASN A 86 -6.01 -13.96 6.12
N ASN A 87 -7.24 -13.92 5.58
CA ASN A 87 -7.77 -12.82 4.76
C ASN A 87 -6.92 -12.50 3.52
N PHE A 88 -6.65 -13.53 2.71
CA PHE A 88 -6.07 -13.40 1.38
C PHE A 88 -6.68 -14.41 0.42
N ASN A 89 -6.44 -14.26 -0.88
CA ASN A 89 -6.83 -15.23 -1.91
C ASN A 89 -5.62 -15.97 -2.43
N ALA A 90 -5.72 -17.30 -2.54
CA ALA A 90 -4.74 -18.14 -3.20
C ALA A 90 -5.31 -18.65 -4.53
N THR A 91 -4.55 -18.55 -5.59
CA THR A 91 -4.87 -19.13 -6.89
C THR A 91 -3.72 -20.01 -7.35
N PHE A 92 -4.04 -21.14 -7.96
CA PHE A 92 -3.08 -22.12 -8.43
C PHE A 92 -3.24 -22.30 -9.95
N ASP A 93 -2.14 -22.16 -10.66
CA ASP A 93 -2.07 -22.38 -12.10
C ASP A 93 -1.12 -23.55 -12.38
N LYS A 94 -1.70 -24.67 -12.82
CA LYS A 94 -0.97 -25.91 -13.08
C LYS A 94 -0.56 -25.99 -14.55
N ASN A 95 0.74 -26.09 -14.78
CA ASN A 95 1.32 -26.30 -16.10
C ASN A 95 2.27 -27.51 -16.08
N GLY A 96 1.73 -28.67 -16.43
CA GLY A 96 2.43 -29.95 -16.30
C GLY A 96 2.73 -30.27 -14.83
N ASP A 97 4.00 -30.53 -14.51
CA ASP A 97 4.46 -30.84 -13.16
C ASP A 97 4.76 -29.59 -12.31
N LEU A 98 4.64 -28.42 -12.93
CA LEU A 98 4.85 -27.15 -12.24
C LEU A 98 3.51 -26.51 -11.85
N VAL A 99 3.41 -26.05 -10.62
CA VAL A 99 2.27 -25.30 -10.11
C VAL A 99 2.75 -23.95 -9.66
N LYS A 100 2.15 -22.90 -10.23
CA LYS A 100 2.35 -21.53 -9.81
C LYS A 100 1.27 -21.14 -8.81
N VAL A 101 1.66 -20.84 -7.57
CA VAL A 101 0.78 -20.26 -6.57
C VAL A 101 0.89 -18.76 -6.60
N THR A 102 -0.24 -18.07 -6.62
CA THR A 102 -0.32 -16.61 -6.49
C THR A 102 -1.21 -16.28 -5.31
N LEU A 103 -0.63 -15.59 -4.32
CA LEU A 103 -1.38 -15.06 -3.19
C LEU A 103 -1.68 -13.58 -3.45
N THR A 104 -2.93 -13.18 -3.21
CA THR A 104 -3.40 -11.81 -3.41
C THR A 104 -4.13 -11.32 -2.16
N LYS A 105 -3.77 -10.13 -1.70
CA LYS A 105 -4.42 -9.45 -0.58
C LYS A 105 -4.80 -8.03 -0.97
N ARG A 106 -6.03 -7.63 -0.65
CA ARG A 106 -6.49 -6.25 -0.86
C ARG A 106 -6.20 -5.39 0.34
N VAL A 107 -5.54 -4.27 0.13
CA VAL A 107 -5.16 -3.31 1.16
C VAL A 107 -5.80 -1.96 0.83
N SER A 108 -6.53 -1.40 1.78
CA SER A 108 -7.12 -0.06 1.64
C SER A 108 -6.05 0.99 1.89
N LEU A 109 -5.91 1.92 0.94
CA LEU A 109 -5.01 3.06 1.04
C LEU A 109 -5.72 4.22 1.75
N ILE A 110 -5.00 4.93 2.61
CA ILE A 110 -5.54 6.01 3.44
C ILE A 110 -5.09 7.38 2.92
N THR A 111 -3.88 7.46 2.34
CA THR A 111 -3.28 8.72 1.91
C THR A 111 -3.97 9.30 0.68
N PRO A 112 -4.55 10.51 0.77
CA PRO A 112 -5.16 11.20 -0.38
C PRO A 112 -4.12 11.43 -1.48
N GLY A 113 -4.54 11.24 -2.73
CA GLY A 113 -3.67 11.36 -3.90
C GLY A 113 -3.01 10.05 -4.31
N ILE A 114 -2.49 9.24 -3.39
CA ILE A 114 -1.93 7.92 -3.70
C ILE A 114 -3.02 6.99 -4.24
N THR A 115 -4.22 7.05 -3.69
CA THR A 115 -5.39 6.28 -4.15
C THR A 115 -5.74 6.53 -5.62
N SER A 116 -5.49 7.75 -6.13
CA SER A 116 -5.76 8.09 -7.53
C SER A 116 -4.76 7.49 -8.51
N PHE A 117 -3.54 7.20 -8.06
CA PHE A 117 -2.49 6.60 -8.88
C PHE A 117 -2.44 5.08 -8.78
N LEU A 118 -2.61 4.53 -7.57
CA LEU A 118 -2.48 3.09 -7.30
C LEU A 118 -3.82 2.34 -7.31
N GLY A 119 -4.96 3.05 -7.28
CA GLY A 119 -6.28 2.46 -7.07
C GLY A 119 -6.57 2.16 -5.59
N ASN A 120 -7.85 1.98 -5.26
CA ASN A 120 -8.26 1.61 -3.90
C ASN A 120 -9.46 0.66 -3.97
N PRO A 121 -9.35 -0.57 -3.45
CA PRO A 121 -8.20 -1.14 -2.74
C PRO A 121 -7.02 -1.48 -3.65
N PHE A 122 -5.81 -1.34 -3.13
CA PHE A 122 -4.59 -1.77 -3.81
C PHE A 122 -4.39 -3.28 -3.61
N GLU A 123 -4.04 -3.99 -4.69
CA GLU A 123 -3.79 -5.43 -4.62
C GLU A 123 -2.30 -5.72 -4.43
N VAL A 124 -1.96 -6.25 -3.26
CA VAL A 124 -0.64 -6.80 -2.99
C VAL A 124 -0.61 -8.24 -3.45
N LYS A 125 0.39 -8.60 -4.26
CA LYS A 125 0.55 -9.95 -4.83
C LYS A 125 1.94 -10.49 -4.53
N THR A 126 1.98 -11.81 -4.30
CA THR A 126 3.22 -12.56 -4.28
C THR A 126 3.00 -13.90 -4.97
N GLU A 127 4.02 -14.41 -5.65
CA GLU A 127 3.90 -15.63 -6.43
C GLU A 127 5.14 -16.50 -6.28
N ARG A 128 4.93 -17.82 -6.35
CA ARG A 128 5.99 -18.81 -6.36
C ARG A 128 5.60 -20.00 -7.23
N THR A 129 6.55 -20.54 -7.97
CA THR A 129 6.38 -21.79 -8.71
C THR A 129 7.05 -22.92 -7.95
N PHE A 130 6.37 -24.06 -7.84
CA PHE A 130 6.89 -25.25 -7.20
C PHE A 130 6.58 -26.49 -8.05
N TYR A 131 7.33 -27.54 -7.82
CA TYR A 131 7.17 -28.81 -8.50
C TYR A 131 6.23 -29.72 -7.69
N VAL A 132 5.22 -30.26 -8.38
CA VAL A 132 4.39 -31.33 -7.84
C VAL A 132 4.71 -32.57 -8.64
N GLY A 133 5.72 -33.32 -8.20
CA GLY A 133 6.02 -34.62 -8.81
C GLY A 133 4.82 -35.54 -8.69
N ASP A 134 4.52 -36.31 -9.75
CA ASP A 134 3.62 -37.45 -9.62
C ASP A 134 4.23 -38.38 -8.56
N GLY A 135 3.50 -38.57 -7.47
CA GLY A 135 3.92 -39.43 -6.36
C GLY A 135 3.87 -40.93 -6.74
N ASN A 136 4.60 -41.28 -7.81
CA ASN A 136 4.85 -42.63 -8.22
C ASN A 136 6.34 -42.96 -7.98
N GLU A 137 6.67 -43.29 -6.77
CA GLU A 137 7.70 -44.26 -6.41
C GLU A 137 7.16 -45.26 -5.39
#